data_baf7d2160f3d8623bb112b1d58730eaa
#
_entry.id   baf7d2160f3d8623bb112b1d58730eaa
#
_cell.length_a   1.000
_cell.length_b   1.000
_cell.length_c   1.000
_cell.angle_alpha   90.00
_cell.angle_beta   90.00
_cell.angle_gamma   90.00
#
_symmetry.space_group_name_H-M   'P 1'
#
loop_
_entity.id
_entity.type
_entity.pdbx_description
1 polymer ?
#
loop_
_entity_poly.entity_id
_entity_poly.type
_entity_poly.pdbx_seq_one_letter_code
_entity_poly.pdbx_strand_id
1 'polypeptide(L)'
;MTFWFIRGLRRGVVTTRYPARPDRAARYLPTPPAFRPEALTRQAADELAAICPSGALHRDGSVLVYDVGACTACGRCAAEAPGAVTASGQFELATTDRSVLIKKIPIRGEAP
;
A
#
# COMPACT_ATOMS: atom_id res chain seq x y z
N MET A 1 21.45 -39.55 1.01
CA MET A 1 21.17 -38.10 1.05
C MET A 1 20.88 -37.43 -0.30
N THR A 2 21.04 -38.14 -1.38
CA THR A 2 20.86 -37.60 -2.75
C THR A 2 19.40 -37.51 -3.20
N PHE A 3 18.47 -38.10 -2.45
CA PHE A 3 17.07 -38.23 -2.84
C PHE A 3 16.27 -36.90 -2.79
N TRP A 4 16.65 -35.95 -1.95
CA TRP A 4 15.95 -34.66 -1.86
C TRP A 4 16.13 -33.82 -3.13
N PHE A 5 17.30 -33.86 -3.74
CA PHE A 5 17.61 -33.12 -4.97
C PHE A 5 16.81 -33.67 -6.16
N ILE A 6 16.81 -35.00 -6.32
CA ILE A 6 16.03 -35.68 -7.36
C ILE A 6 14.51 -35.43 -7.17
N ARG A 7 14.05 -35.41 -5.91
CA ARG A 7 12.66 -35.11 -5.57
C ARG A 7 12.29 -33.66 -5.90
N GLY A 8 13.22 -32.71 -5.69
CA GLY A 8 13.06 -31.31 -6.07
C GLY A 8 12.97 -31.14 -7.58
N LEU A 9 13.86 -31.77 -8.34
CA LEU A 9 13.83 -31.73 -9.79
C LEU A 9 12.53 -32.33 -10.38
N ARG A 10 12.04 -33.43 -9.81
CA ARG A 10 10.78 -34.06 -10.24
C ARG A 10 9.55 -33.21 -9.95
N ARG A 11 9.57 -32.42 -8.88
CA ARG A 11 8.47 -31.49 -8.53
C ARG A 11 8.42 -30.25 -9.44
N GLY A 12 9.55 -29.88 -10.03
CA GLY A 12 9.65 -28.66 -10.83
C GLY A 12 9.40 -27.40 -10.00
N VAL A 13 8.89 -26.35 -10.65
CA VAL A 13 8.58 -25.07 -10.00
C VAL A 13 7.26 -25.20 -9.22
N VAL A 14 7.35 -25.19 -7.90
CA VAL A 14 6.19 -25.27 -6.97
C VAL A 14 5.75 -23.90 -6.46
N THR A 15 6.46 -22.85 -6.82
CA THR A 15 6.13 -21.45 -6.50
C THR A 15 5.25 -20.84 -7.58
N THR A 16 4.88 -19.58 -7.39
CA THR A 16 4.11 -18.84 -8.39
C THR A 16 4.91 -18.65 -9.68
N ARG A 17 4.23 -18.45 -10.79
CA ARG A 17 4.85 -18.11 -12.09
C ARG A 17 5.00 -16.60 -12.28
N TYR A 18 4.97 -15.87 -11.19
CA TYR A 18 5.23 -14.44 -11.20
C TYR A 18 6.69 -14.17 -11.65
N PRO A 19 6.98 -13.14 -12.48
CA PRO A 19 6.06 -12.14 -13.04
C PRO A 19 5.39 -12.54 -14.35
N ALA A 20 5.71 -13.72 -14.91
CA ALA A 20 5.13 -14.18 -16.19
C ALA A 20 3.59 -14.32 -16.13
N ARG A 21 3.05 -14.57 -14.94
CA ARG A 21 1.61 -14.54 -14.66
C ARG A 21 1.34 -13.76 -13.38
N PRO A 22 0.24 -12.98 -13.31
CA PRO A 22 -0.13 -12.26 -12.09
C PRO A 22 -0.33 -13.25 -10.93
N ASP A 23 0.15 -12.86 -9.76
CA ASP A 23 -0.06 -13.65 -8.55
C ASP A 23 -1.46 -13.38 -7.99
N ARG A 24 -2.28 -14.42 -7.92
CA ARG A 24 -3.63 -14.33 -7.35
C ARG A 24 -3.60 -14.11 -5.83
N ALA A 25 -2.54 -14.52 -5.16
CA ALA A 25 -2.38 -14.32 -3.72
C ALA A 25 -2.31 -12.86 -3.33
N ALA A 26 -1.87 -11.96 -4.22
CA ALA A 26 -1.84 -10.52 -3.99
C ALA A 26 -3.22 -9.92 -3.61
N ARG A 27 -4.32 -10.59 -3.97
CA ARG A 27 -5.68 -10.15 -3.60
C ARG A 27 -5.98 -10.31 -2.10
N TYR A 28 -5.28 -11.21 -1.44
CA TYR A 28 -5.51 -11.57 -0.03
C TYR A 28 -4.43 -11.04 0.90
N LEU A 29 -3.37 -10.47 0.35
CA LEU A 29 -2.30 -9.88 1.12
C LEU A 29 -2.65 -8.44 1.52
N PRO A 30 -2.29 -8.01 2.72
CA PRO A 30 -2.37 -6.60 3.08
C PRO A 30 -1.46 -5.80 2.14
N THR A 31 -2.02 -4.80 1.50
CA THR A 31 -1.31 -3.90 0.58
C THR A 31 -1.44 -2.47 1.04
N PRO A 32 -0.48 -1.60 0.69
CA PRO A 32 -0.58 -0.18 0.97
C PRO A 32 -1.90 0.41 0.46
N PRO A 33 -2.48 1.39 1.15
CA PRO A 33 -3.74 2.00 0.76
C PRO A 33 -3.61 2.84 -0.51
N ALA A 34 -4.70 2.93 -1.27
CA ALA A 34 -4.94 3.91 -2.31
C ALA A 34 -5.94 4.94 -1.81
N PHE A 35 -5.70 6.20 -2.09
CA PHE A 35 -6.53 7.33 -1.67
C PHE A 35 -7.31 7.90 -2.83
N ARG A 36 -8.55 8.32 -2.57
CA ARG A 36 -9.42 9.02 -3.51
C ARG A 36 -9.49 10.50 -3.13
N PRO A 37 -8.82 11.39 -3.88
CA PRO A 37 -8.81 12.81 -3.55
C PRO A 37 -10.20 13.44 -3.51
N GLU A 38 -11.07 13.00 -4.39
CA GLU A 38 -12.45 13.49 -4.51
C GLU A 38 -13.32 13.20 -3.27
N ALA A 39 -12.95 12.21 -2.48
CA ALA A 39 -13.67 11.81 -1.26
C ALA A 39 -12.90 12.19 0.03
N LEU A 40 -11.67 12.69 -0.10
CA LEU A 40 -10.80 13.03 1.02
C LEU A 40 -11.13 14.44 1.54
N THR A 41 -11.91 14.51 2.61
CA THR A 41 -12.20 15.79 3.30
C THR A 41 -11.06 16.16 4.24
N ARG A 42 -11.01 17.44 4.65
CA ARG A 42 -10.04 17.94 5.64
C ARG A 42 -10.14 17.17 6.96
N GLN A 43 -11.35 16.97 7.46
CA GLN A 43 -11.58 16.20 8.68
C GLN A 43 -11.07 14.77 8.55
N ALA A 44 -11.40 14.08 7.44
CA ALA A 44 -10.90 12.73 7.20
C ALA A 44 -9.37 12.69 7.13
N ALA A 45 -8.72 13.68 6.52
CA ALA A 45 -7.26 13.76 6.47
C ALA A 45 -6.63 13.91 7.87
N ASP A 46 -7.22 14.72 8.75
CA ASP A 46 -6.76 14.91 10.13
C ASP A 46 -6.96 13.62 10.96
N GLU A 47 -8.11 12.96 10.81
CA GLU A 47 -8.41 11.69 11.47
C GLU A 47 -7.44 10.59 11.02
N LEU A 48 -7.20 10.47 9.71
CA LEU A 48 -6.26 9.49 9.14
C LEU A 48 -4.82 9.72 9.63
N ALA A 49 -4.39 10.98 9.72
CA ALA A 49 -3.08 11.32 10.27
C ALA A 49 -2.96 10.93 11.75
N ALA A 50 -4.04 11.12 12.53
CA ALA A 50 -4.06 10.80 13.96
C ALA A 50 -4.03 9.29 14.25
N ILE A 51 -4.70 8.48 13.44
CA ILE A 51 -4.80 7.03 13.68
C ILE A 51 -3.66 6.21 13.11
N CYS A 52 -2.83 6.76 12.24
CA CYS A 52 -1.75 6.03 11.60
C CYS A 52 -0.67 5.64 12.61
N PRO A 53 -0.50 4.33 12.95
CA PRO A 53 0.40 3.92 14.02
C PRO A 53 1.88 4.07 13.64
N SER A 54 2.20 4.05 12.34
CA SER A 54 3.58 4.20 11.84
C SER A 54 3.96 5.64 11.49
N GLY A 55 3.02 6.59 11.60
CA GLY A 55 3.24 7.98 11.20
C GLY A 55 3.43 8.17 9.68
N ALA A 56 2.95 7.20 8.87
CA ALA A 56 3.03 7.27 7.42
C ALA A 56 2.14 8.34 6.80
N LEU A 57 1.16 8.84 7.56
CA LEU A 57 0.21 9.86 7.13
C LEU A 57 0.38 11.11 7.99
N HIS A 58 0.52 12.26 7.37
CA HIS A 58 0.45 13.57 8.03
C HIS A 58 -0.12 14.61 7.07
N ARG A 59 -0.79 15.60 7.64
CA ARG A 59 -1.33 16.70 6.84
C ARG A 59 -0.31 17.83 6.73
N ASP A 60 -0.11 18.31 5.52
CA ASP A 60 0.70 19.50 5.22
C ASP A 60 -0.15 20.49 4.42
N GLY A 61 -0.70 21.48 5.14
CA GLY A 61 -1.60 22.47 4.53
C GLY A 61 -2.83 21.84 3.89
N SER A 62 -2.93 21.97 2.58
CA SER A 62 -4.03 21.47 1.73
C SER A 62 -3.83 20.06 1.18
N VAL A 63 -2.76 19.38 1.57
CA VAL A 63 -2.47 18.03 1.11
C VAL A 63 -2.29 17.05 2.27
N LEU A 64 -2.68 15.81 2.05
CA LEU A 64 -2.31 14.69 2.89
C LEU A 64 -1.03 14.07 2.32
N VAL A 65 0.03 14.10 3.09
CA VAL A 65 1.31 13.47 2.71
C VAL A 65 1.29 12.03 3.18
N TYR A 66 1.57 11.13 2.25
CA TYR A 66 1.62 9.69 2.50
C TYR A 66 3.01 9.13 2.17
N ASP A 67 3.70 8.64 3.18
CA ASP A 67 4.98 7.94 3.05
C ASP A 67 4.73 6.43 2.93
N VAL A 68 4.77 5.91 1.71
CA VAL A 68 4.60 4.47 1.45
C VAL A 68 5.69 3.66 2.15
N GLY A 69 6.91 4.19 2.26
CA GLY A 69 8.04 3.52 2.89
C GLY A 69 7.89 3.35 4.41
N ALA A 70 7.08 4.17 5.07
CA ALA A 70 6.76 4.04 6.49
C ALA A 70 5.47 3.24 6.75
N CYS A 71 4.68 2.99 5.72
CA CYS A 71 3.40 2.28 5.84
C CYS A 71 3.59 0.80 6.13
N THR A 72 2.92 0.28 7.15
CA THR A 72 2.91 -1.14 7.52
C THR A 72 1.75 -1.93 6.91
N ALA A 73 0.95 -1.30 6.05
CA ALA A 73 -0.24 -1.90 5.44
C ALA A 73 -1.24 -2.48 6.48
N CYS A 74 -1.37 -1.85 7.64
CA CYS A 74 -2.21 -2.33 8.74
C CYS A 74 -3.73 -2.24 8.49
N GLY A 75 -4.16 -1.49 7.46
CA GLY A 75 -5.56 -1.36 7.05
C GLY A 75 -6.43 -0.42 7.91
N ARG A 76 -5.90 0.20 8.95
CA ARG A 76 -6.69 1.10 9.84
C ARG A 76 -7.28 2.29 9.09
N CYS A 77 -6.52 2.89 8.19
CA CYS A 77 -6.98 4.02 7.39
C CYS A 77 -8.17 3.65 6.47
N ALA A 78 -8.16 2.46 5.90
CA ALA A 78 -9.27 1.98 5.08
C ALA A 78 -10.53 1.67 5.92
N ALA A 79 -10.36 1.21 7.15
CA ALA A 79 -11.46 0.99 8.09
C ALA A 79 -12.07 2.31 8.59
N GLU A 80 -11.24 3.35 8.81
CA GLU A 80 -11.69 4.66 9.28
C GLU A 80 -12.42 5.45 8.21
N ALA A 81 -11.91 5.47 7.00
CA ALA A 81 -12.45 6.24 5.87
C ALA A 81 -12.68 5.36 4.62
N PRO A 82 -13.62 4.42 4.65
CA PRO A 82 -13.81 3.45 3.56
C PRO A 82 -14.22 4.08 2.24
N GLY A 83 -14.80 5.29 2.26
CA GLY A 83 -15.13 6.05 1.06
C GLY A 83 -13.93 6.70 0.39
N ALA A 84 -12.92 7.06 1.16
CA ALA A 84 -11.73 7.79 0.70
C ALA A 84 -10.49 6.91 0.55
N VAL A 85 -10.45 5.78 1.23
CA VAL A 85 -9.28 4.89 1.29
C VAL A 85 -9.67 3.46 0.95
N THR A 86 -8.92 2.85 0.05
CA THR A 86 -9.11 1.45 -0.34
C THR A 86 -7.76 0.73 -0.38
N ALA A 87 -7.76 -0.61 -0.38
CA ALA A 87 -6.55 -1.38 -0.64
C ALA A 87 -6.12 -1.18 -2.10
N SER A 88 -4.82 -0.92 -2.33
CA SER A 88 -4.32 -0.68 -3.69
C SER A 88 -4.10 -1.95 -4.50
N GLY A 89 -3.88 -3.08 -3.84
CA GLY A 89 -3.45 -4.32 -4.48
C GLY A 89 -2.00 -4.27 -5.02
N GLN A 90 -1.28 -3.16 -4.80
CA GLN A 90 0.09 -3.00 -5.27
C GLN A 90 1.09 -3.48 -4.22
N PHE A 91 2.05 -4.27 -4.64
CA PHE A 91 3.15 -4.76 -3.81
C PHE A 91 4.53 -4.53 -4.43
N GLU A 92 4.60 -4.19 -5.71
CA GLU A 92 5.85 -3.86 -6.41
C GLU A 92 6.22 -2.39 -6.18
N LEU A 93 6.76 -2.10 -5.01
CA LEU A 93 7.05 -0.72 -4.56
C LEU A 93 8.55 -0.47 -4.35
N ALA A 94 9.40 -1.41 -4.78
CA ALA A 94 10.85 -1.26 -4.67
C ALA A 94 11.35 -0.12 -5.56
N THR A 95 12.14 0.77 -4.99
CA THR A 95 12.75 1.90 -5.70
C THR A 95 14.09 2.24 -5.09
N THR A 96 14.98 2.79 -5.88
CA THR A 96 16.27 3.35 -5.44
C THR A 96 16.15 4.81 -4.99
N ASP A 97 15.04 5.47 -5.32
CA ASP A 97 14.77 6.85 -4.94
C ASP A 97 13.60 6.90 -3.95
N ARG A 98 13.92 7.23 -2.69
CA ARG A 98 12.92 7.32 -1.62
C ARG A 98 11.85 8.37 -1.88
N SER A 99 12.16 9.44 -2.61
CA SER A 99 11.19 10.50 -2.88
C SER A 99 9.97 10.02 -3.66
N VAL A 100 10.12 8.98 -4.47
CA VAL A 100 9.03 8.33 -5.22
C VAL A 100 7.98 7.71 -4.29
N LEU A 101 8.38 7.34 -3.07
CA LEU A 101 7.49 6.76 -2.07
C LEU A 101 6.70 7.82 -1.28
N ILE A 102 7.05 9.10 -1.40
CA ILE A 102 6.33 10.19 -0.75
C ILE A 102 5.26 10.71 -1.72
N LYS A 103 4.01 10.50 -1.38
CA LYS A 103 2.87 10.91 -2.21
C LYS A 103 2.12 12.07 -1.56
N LYS A 104 1.81 13.09 -2.33
CA LYS A 104 0.99 14.23 -1.91
C LYS A 104 -0.40 14.09 -2.52
N ILE A 105 -1.40 13.95 -1.66
CA ILE A 105 -2.79 13.73 -2.05
C ILE A 105 -3.57 14.99 -1.75
N PRO A 106 -4.15 15.65 -2.77
CA PRO A 106 -4.92 16.87 -2.55
C PRO A 106 -6.17 16.58 -1.73
N ILE A 107 -6.50 17.47 -0.82
CA ILE A 107 -7.72 17.43 -0.01
C ILE A 107 -8.84 18.11 -0.77
N ARG A 108 -10.00 17.50 -0.79
CA ARG A 108 -11.18 18.03 -1.48
C ARG A 108 -11.56 19.41 -0.95
N GLY A 109 -11.71 20.36 -1.88
CA GLY A 109 -12.16 21.73 -1.58
C GLY A 109 -11.07 22.68 -1.10
N GLU A 110 -9.82 22.20 -1.02
CA GLU A 110 -8.68 23.06 -0.72
C GLU A 110 -7.82 23.25 -1.98
N ALA A 111 -7.44 24.50 -2.26
CA ALA A 111 -6.49 24.78 -3.33
C ALA A 111 -5.10 24.25 -2.94
N PRO A 112 -4.37 23.67 -3.89
CA PRO A 112 -3.02 23.15 -3.62
C PRO A 112 -2.02 24.29 -3.33
#